data_ca65d6c7deb927f0765202f5d59c52e6
#
_entry.id   ca65d6c7deb927f0765202f5d59c52e6
#
_cell.length_a   1.000
_cell.length_b   1.000
_cell.length_c   1.000
_cell.angle_alpha   90.00
_cell.angle_beta   90.00
_cell.angle_gamma   90.00
#
_symmetry.space_group_name_H-M   'P 1'
#
loop_
_entity.id
_entity.type
_entity.pdbx_description
1 polymer ?
#
loop_
_entity_poly.entity_id
_entity_poly.type
_entity_poly.pdbx_seq_one_letter_code
_entity_poly.pdbx_strand_id
1 'polypeptide(L)'
;MHILRVGVAAILLGGTLAAATWRPAYAQVELTVTSPFLNVRRGPSTSTEIIGRLNCGQKVIADAKTADNQWYRIDYNGQKAFVFAQYAQPGGTCSTSAPAAPAAPAAPAASGTTATVLSDFLNVRSGPSTGNAIIGRLQRGQSITVVGRTPDGAWLQVNYNGRNGFVFARFTSLGAAQAAAPAPAPAPRNTGWTFELGGHMGSTAVFPQMREIGMTWVKFQTQDTDIPGRIAAAKANGLKVLLGAVGDRTRAADPNYHRQFAQELVQYVRMGVDAIEVWNEPNLDREYGGPGNGQVNPENYVNMLREAYQAIKAANPNVLVIGAAMAPTGYFGGNCTNAGCDDEPFLRRMAAAGAAQWMDCIGAHHNGTMVGPDQTSGAPVGSPHHHQWYFWGTLNVTYNAFGGAVPVCWTELGYLTPEGIGPILAPNFQWASNITLAQQAQWLARAAQLSKESGKVRIMIIWNMDRRQYDHDDPQAGYSIFRPDGSCPACPLLRQVMRGS
;
A
#
# COMPACT_ATOMS: atom_id res chain seq x y z
N MET A 1 -40.09 54.50 19.59
CA MET A 1 -39.76 54.44 21.05
C MET A 1 -40.16 53.06 21.57
N HIS A 2 -39.26 52.15 21.62
CA HIS A 2 -39.09 51.05 22.54
C HIS A 2 -37.93 50.19 22.09
N ILE A 3 -36.85 50.32 22.83
CA ILE A 3 -35.59 49.63 22.62
C ILE A 3 -35.73 48.24 23.23
N LEU A 4 -35.56 47.17 22.42
CA LEU A 4 -35.44 45.82 22.91
C LEU A 4 -33.97 45.38 22.81
N ARG A 5 -33.31 45.26 23.94
CA ARG A 5 -31.97 44.69 24.06
C ARG A 5 -32.07 43.16 23.87
N VAL A 6 -31.37 42.62 22.89
CA VAL A 6 -31.14 41.18 22.75
C VAL A 6 -29.77 40.87 23.31
N GLY A 7 -29.75 40.10 24.38
CA GLY A 7 -28.53 39.60 25.00
C GLY A 7 -27.92 38.46 24.17
N VAL A 8 -26.63 38.58 23.92
CA VAL A 8 -25.83 37.53 23.30
C VAL A 8 -25.45 36.53 24.37
N ALA A 9 -26.00 35.31 24.30
CA ALA A 9 -25.54 34.18 25.08
C ALA A 9 -24.38 33.52 24.38
N ALA A 10 -23.20 33.62 24.95
CA ALA A 10 -22.03 32.87 24.52
C ALA A 10 -22.19 31.40 24.93
N ILE A 11 -22.38 30.51 23.98
CA ILE A 11 -22.33 29.07 24.22
C ILE A 11 -20.85 28.66 24.16
N LEU A 12 -20.29 28.40 25.33
CA LEU A 12 -18.98 27.71 25.45
C LEU A 12 -19.21 26.23 25.14
N LEU A 13 -18.83 25.82 23.95
CA LEU A 13 -18.66 24.40 23.62
C LEU A 13 -17.38 23.89 24.30
N GLY A 14 -17.56 23.33 25.51
CA GLY A 14 -16.54 22.56 26.17
C GLY A 14 -16.33 21.23 25.42
N GLY A 15 -15.22 21.12 24.72
CA GLY A 15 -14.76 19.83 24.21
C GLY A 15 -14.44 18.90 25.37
N THR A 16 -15.28 17.89 25.59
CA THR A 16 -15.00 16.80 26.51
C THR A 16 -13.88 15.94 25.90
N LEU A 17 -12.64 16.16 26.35
CA LEU A 17 -11.62 15.13 26.31
C LEU A 17 -12.21 13.90 27.02
N ALA A 18 -12.36 12.80 26.32
CA ALA A 18 -12.69 11.51 26.90
C ALA A 18 -11.55 11.12 27.85
N ALA A 19 -11.69 11.49 29.12
CA ALA A 19 -10.81 11.02 30.16
C ALA A 19 -11.00 9.50 30.26
N ALA A 20 -9.97 8.74 30.01
CA ALA A 20 -9.95 7.32 30.28
C ALA A 20 -10.39 7.11 31.75
N THR A 21 -11.57 6.53 31.93
CA THR A 21 -12.13 6.29 33.28
C THR A 21 -11.30 5.21 33.94
N TRP A 22 -10.47 5.60 34.90
CA TRP A 22 -9.71 4.69 35.76
C TRP A 22 -10.67 4.02 36.73
N ARG A 23 -10.61 2.69 36.82
CA ARG A 23 -11.32 1.97 37.89
C ARG A 23 -10.65 2.30 39.23
N PRO A 24 -11.40 2.66 40.29
CA PRO A 24 -10.84 2.91 41.62
C PRO A 24 -10.29 1.60 42.23
N ALA A 25 -9.15 1.72 42.91
CA ALA A 25 -8.50 0.71 43.74
C ALA A 25 -8.15 -0.62 43.04
N TYR A 26 -7.16 -0.59 42.14
CA TYR A 26 -6.43 -1.80 41.81
C TYR A 26 -5.42 -2.08 42.94
N ALA A 27 -5.57 -3.23 43.65
CA ALA A 27 -4.56 -3.64 44.61
C ALA A 27 -3.21 -3.74 43.88
N GLN A 28 -2.12 -3.27 44.50
CA GLN A 28 -0.80 -3.39 43.93
C GLN A 28 -0.48 -4.85 43.65
N VAL A 29 -0.12 -5.16 42.42
CA VAL A 29 0.15 -6.54 41.97
C VAL A 29 1.59 -6.63 41.52
N GLU A 30 2.34 -7.53 42.11
CA GLU A 30 3.67 -7.88 41.62
C GLU A 30 3.56 -8.69 40.32
N LEU A 31 4.16 -8.18 39.26
CA LEU A 31 4.24 -8.81 37.94
C LEU A 31 5.67 -9.29 37.69
N THR A 32 5.80 -10.47 37.11
CA THR A 32 7.05 -10.97 36.58
C THR A 32 7.05 -10.87 35.07
N VAL A 33 8.13 -10.32 34.48
CA VAL A 33 8.32 -10.28 33.03
C VAL A 33 8.57 -11.68 32.50
N THR A 34 7.70 -12.15 31.60
CA THR A 34 7.72 -13.51 31.05
C THR A 34 8.36 -13.61 29.67
N SER A 35 8.56 -12.47 28.99
CA SER A 35 9.26 -12.39 27.70
C SER A 35 10.75 -12.10 27.90
N PRO A 36 11.63 -12.38 26.90
CA PRO A 36 13.05 -12.09 26.98
C PRO A 36 13.36 -10.64 27.38
N PHE A 37 12.52 -9.71 26.94
CA PHE A 37 12.51 -8.31 27.39
C PHE A 37 11.11 -7.71 27.17
N LEU A 38 10.81 -6.64 27.89
CA LEU A 38 9.55 -5.90 27.83
C LEU A 38 9.83 -4.40 27.79
N ASN A 39 9.34 -3.72 26.78
CA ASN A 39 9.48 -2.26 26.69
C ASN A 39 8.58 -1.58 27.71
N VAL A 40 9.17 -0.60 28.40
CA VAL A 40 8.47 0.33 29.29
C VAL A 40 8.16 1.60 28.51
N ARG A 41 6.91 2.03 28.52
CA ARG A 41 6.41 3.13 27.69
C ARG A 41 5.81 4.26 28.51
N ARG A 42 5.82 5.46 27.95
CA ARG A 42 5.24 6.66 28.57
C ARG A 42 3.70 6.62 28.65
N GLY A 43 3.04 5.83 27.81
CA GLY A 43 1.60 5.69 27.76
C GLY A 43 1.15 4.29 27.34
N PRO A 44 -0.14 3.93 27.52
CA PRO A 44 -0.69 2.61 27.24
C PRO A 44 -0.98 2.42 25.73
N SER A 45 0.03 2.54 24.90
CA SER A 45 -0.04 2.31 23.45
C SER A 45 1.34 1.94 22.91
N THR A 46 1.37 1.11 21.88
CA THR A 46 2.61 0.76 21.14
C THR A 46 3.20 1.95 20.39
N SER A 47 2.44 3.01 20.14
CA SER A 47 2.89 4.25 19.51
C SER A 47 3.55 5.23 20.48
N THR A 48 3.41 5.03 21.81
CA THR A 48 4.02 5.92 22.79
C THR A 48 5.53 5.64 22.97
N GLU A 49 6.25 6.68 23.37
CA GLU A 49 7.70 6.64 23.57
C GLU A 49 8.13 5.48 24.47
N ILE A 50 9.18 4.76 24.08
CA ILE A 50 9.85 3.76 24.91
C ILE A 50 10.82 4.49 25.82
N ILE A 51 10.57 4.46 27.14
CA ILE A 51 11.36 5.14 28.16
C ILE A 51 12.27 4.19 28.93
N GLY A 52 12.20 2.90 28.64
CA GLY A 52 13.03 1.88 29.24
C GLY A 52 12.71 0.47 28.81
N ARG A 53 13.38 -0.49 29.43
CA ARG A 53 13.22 -1.91 29.15
C ARG A 53 13.41 -2.73 30.41
N LEU A 54 12.59 -3.76 30.55
CA LEU A 54 12.69 -4.78 31.59
C LEU A 54 13.15 -6.10 30.96
N ASN A 55 13.93 -6.87 31.69
CA ASN A 55 14.41 -8.18 31.23
C ASN A 55 13.55 -9.31 31.81
N CYS A 56 13.62 -10.46 31.18
CA CYS A 56 12.96 -11.68 31.63
C CYS A 56 13.27 -11.95 33.10
N GLY A 57 12.24 -12.28 33.88
CA GLY A 57 12.33 -12.54 35.33
C GLY A 57 12.36 -11.28 36.21
N GLN A 58 12.51 -10.07 35.63
CA GLN A 58 12.38 -8.84 36.43
C GLN A 58 10.96 -8.70 36.97
N LYS A 59 10.89 -8.26 38.22
CA LYS A 59 9.64 -8.00 38.91
C LYS A 59 9.35 -6.52 38.95
N VAL A 60 8.09 -6.14 38.71
CA VAL A 60 7.59 -4.76 38.82
C VAL A 60 6.24 -4.75 39.50
N ILE A 61 5.92 -3.66 40.18
CA ILE A 61 4.63 -3.48 40.84
C ILE A 61 3.69 -2.70 39.91
N ALA A 62 2.57 -3.29 39.57
CA ALA A 62 1.48 -2.61 38.87
C ALA A 62 0.48 -2.04 39.88
N ASP A 63 0.12 -0.77 39.67
CA ASP A 63 -0.88 -0.06 40.49
C ASP A 63 -2.20 0.20 39.75
N ALA A 64 -2.25 -0.12 38.46
CA ALA A 64 -3.46 -0.04 37.65
C ALA A 64 -3.35 -0.93 36.40
N LYS A 65 -4.52 -1.22 35.80
CA LYS A 65 -4.64 -1.89 34.49
C LYS A 65 -5.62 -1.11 33.63
N THR A 66 -5.37 -1.02 32.33
CA THR A 66 -6.30 -0.36 31.40
C THR A 66 -7.64 -1.10 31.31
N ALA A 67 -8.70 -0.39 30.92
CA ALA A 67 -10.05 -0.97 30.85
C ALA A 67 -10.16 -2.14 29.86
N ASP A 68 -9.34 -2.13 28.80
CA ASP A 68 -9.19 -3.21 27.80
C ASP A 68 -8.32 -4.37 28.29
N ASN A 69 -7.79 -4.28 29.52
CA ASN A 69 -6.86 -5.25 30.11
C ASN A 69 -5.53 -5.45 29.38
N GLN A 70 -5.17 -4.58 28.44
CA GLN A 70 -3.95 -4.78 27.63
C GLN A 70 -2.69 -4.19 28.25
N TRP A 71 -2.79 -3.23 29.14
CA TRP A 71 -1.64 -2.55 29.74
C TRP A 71 -1.72 -2.50 31.25
N TYR A 72 -0.56 -2.74 31.88
CA TYR A 72 -0.36 -2.43 33.30
C TYR A 72 0.34 -1.09 33.45
N ARG A 73 -0.10 -0.27 34.41
CA ARG A 73 0.65 0.90 34.86
C ARG A 73 1.59 0.47 35.98
N ILE A 74 2.85 0.84 35.86
CA ILE A 74 3.91 0.55 36.82
C ILE A 74 4.62 1.84 37.24
N ASP A 75 5.38 1.78 38.34
CA ASP A 75 6.36 2.80 38.64
C ASP A 75 7.71 2.39 38.06
N TYR A 76 8.28 3.26 37.22
CA TYR A 76 9.56 3.02 36.58
C TYR A 76 10.46 4.23 36.77
N ASN A 77 11.51 4.08 37.58
CA ASN A 77 12.46 5.16 37.94
C ASN A 77 11.75 6.42 38.48
N GLY A 78 10.71 6.23 39.34
CA GLY A 78 9.99 7.31 39.99
C GLY A 78 8.93 8.01 39.12
N GLN A 79 8.64 7.49 37.90
CA GLN A 79 7.58 8.00 37.03
C GLN A 79 6.59 6.91 36.66
N LYS A 80 5.33 7.32 36.42
CA LYS A 80 4.31 6.36 35.94
C LYS A 80 4.60 5.99 34.49
N ALA A 81 4.63 4.70 34.24
CA ALA A 81 4.93 4.09 32.95
C ALA A 81 4.01 2.90 32.67
N PHE A 82 4.06 2.37 31.46
CA PHE A 82 3.18 1.31 31.03
C PHE A 82 3.93 0.14 30.40
N VAL A 83 3.47 -1.07 30.73
CA VAL A 83 3.97 -2.32 30.16
C VAL A 83 2.82 -3.14 29.62
N PHE A 84 3.07 -3.87 28.53
CA PHE A 84 2.02 -4.67 27.88
C PHE A 84 1.73 -5.93 28.71
N ALA A 85 0.47 -6.14 29.07
CA ALA A 85 0.05 -7.14 30.04
C ALA A 85 0.31 -8.59 29.61
N GLN A 86 0.37 -8.85 28.32
CA GLN A 86 0.68 -10.18 27.79
C GLN A 86 2.08 -10.68 28.23
N TYR A 87 3.02 -9.79 28.46
CA TYR A 87 4.43 -10.11 28.74
C TYR A 87 4.85 -9.81 30.18
N ALA A 88 3.90 -9.48 31.05
CA ALA A 88 4.13 -9.29 32.49
C ALA A 88 2.92 -9.83 33.26
N GLN A 89 3.12 -10.88 34.05
CA GLN A 89 1.99 -11.60 34.69
C GLN A 89 2.26 -11.82 36.19
N PRO A 90 1.21 -11.78 37.04
CA PRO A 90 1.32 -12.19 38.43
C PRO A 90 1.79 -13.65 38.54
N GLY A 91 2.84 -13.91 39.31
CA GLY A 91 3.37 -15.26 39.47
C GLY A 91 3.96 -15.88 38.20
N GLY A 92 4.12 -15.09 37.13
CA GLY A 92 4.72 -15.56 35.89
C GLY A 92 6.14 -16.05 36.09
N THR A 93 6.52 -17.12 35.40
CA THR A 93 7.89 -17.62 35.36
C THR A 93 8.57 -17.14 34.08
N CYS A 94 9.77 -16.61 34.20
CA CYS A 94 10.64 -16.41 33.06
C CYS A 94 11.05 -17.78 32.51
N SER A 95 10.44 -18.19 31.42
CA SER A 95 10.92 -19.34 30.68
C SER A 95 12.03 -18.87 29.74
N THR A 96 13.27 -19.09 30.12
CA THR A 96 14.42 -18.96 29.22
C THR A 96 14.53 -20.12 28.25
N SER A 97 13.71 -21.16 28.44
CA SER A 97 13.50 -22.22 27.47
C SER A 97 12.40 -21.78 26.50
N ALA A 98 12.75 -21.62 25.23
CA ALA A 98 11.75 -21.67 24.18
C ALA A 98 10.86 -22.90 24.41
N PRO A 99 9.52 -22.82 24.20
CA PRO A 99 8.69 -23.99 24.23
C PRO A 99 9.34 -25.05 23.33
N ALA A 100 9.64 -26.23 23.87
CA ALA A 100 10.08 -27.33 23.07
C ALA A 100 9.01 -27.60 22.02
N ALA A 101 9.34 -27.37 20.77
CA ALA A 101 8.55 -27.83 19.66
C ALA A 101 8.39 -29.36 19.84
N PRO A 102 7.22 -29.94 19.56
CA PRO A 102 7.07 -31.37 19.52
C PRO A 102 8.20 -31.91 18.64
N ALA A 103 8.91 -32.93 19.14
CA ALA A 103 10.00 -33.55 18.44
C ALA A 103 9.52 -34.02 17.07
N ALA A 104 9.92 -33.31 16.03
CA ALA A 104 9.87 -33.84 14.68
C ALA A 104 10.92 -34.93 14.54
N PRO A 105 10.65 -36.00 13.80
CA PRO A 105 11.62 -37.05 13.57
C PRO A 105 12.90 -36.44 13.01
N ALA A 106 14.05 -36.87 13.51
CA ALA A 106 15.35 -36.47 13.05
C ALA A 106 15.47 -36.71 11.55
N ALA A 107 15.43 -35.63 10.77
CA ALA A 107 15.85 -35.66 9.38
C ALA A 107 17.38 -35.73 9.30
N PRO A 108 17.95 -36.45 8.34
CA PRO A 108 19.39 -36.61 8.22
C PRO A 108 20.04 -35.24 8.02
N ALA A 109 21.24 -35.07 8.57
CA ALA A 109 22.07 -33.87 8.39
C ALA A 109 22.23 -33.54 6.89
N ALA A 110 21.46 -32.59 6.39
CA ALA A 110 21.62 -32.09 5.05
C ALA A 110 22.86 -31.17 5.05
N SER A 111 23.80 -31.45 4.17
CA SER A 111 24.92 -30.58 3.80
C SER A 111 24.42 -29.15 3.64
N GLY A 112 24.98 -28.20 4.40
CA GLY A 112 24.46 -26.86 4.60
C GLY A 112 24.16 -26.12 3.31
N THR A 113 22.88 -25.84 3.10
CA THR A 113 22.44 -25.00 1.99
C THR A 113 22.93 -23.57 2.23
N THR A 114 23.57 -22.97 1.25
CA THR A 114 24.10 -21.61 1.35
C THR A 114 23.16 -20.59 0.72
N ALA A 115 22.86 -19.51 1.42
CA ALA A 115 22.10 -18.38 0.90
C ALA A 115 23.02 -17.17 0.68
N THR A 116 22.89 -16.49 -0.46
CA THR A 116 23.61 -15.25 -0.77
C THR A 116 22.71 -14.05 -0.51
N VAL A 117 23.25 -13.01 0.12
CA VAL A 117 22.52 -11.77 0.40
C VAL A 117 22.36 -10.94 -0.88
N LEU A 118 21.13 -10.55 -1.19
CA LEU A 118 20.76 -9.79 -2.40
C LEU A 118 20.54 -8.29 -2.13
N SER A 119 20.26 -7.89 -0.89
CA SER A 119 20.15 -6.48 -0.47
C SER A 119 21.52 -5.90 -0.12
N ASP A 120 21.66 -4.57 -0.12
CA ASP A 120 22.95 -3.92 0.23
C ASP A 120 23.46 -4.33 1.60
N PHE A 121 22.53 -4.55 2.52
CA PHE A 121 22.81 -5.21 3.80
C PHE A 121 21.58 -5.98 4.29
N LEU A 122 21.81 -6.98 5.12
CA LEU A 122 20.79 -7.82 5.72
C LEU A 122 21.07 -8.01 7.20
N ASN A 123 20.13 -7.60 8.05
CA ASN A 123 20.29 -7.79 9.49
C ASN A 123 20.12 -9.27 9.86
N VAL A 124 21.03 -9.78 10.67
CA VAL A 124 20.90 -11.06 11.36
C VAL A 124 20.28 -10.80 12.73
N ARG A 125 19.19 -11.49 13.03
CA ARG A 125 18.43 -11.28 14.27
C ARG A 125 18.45 -12.51 15.17
N SER A 126 18.19 -12.30 16.45
CA SER A 126 18.15 -13.38 17.46
C SER A 126 16.91 -14.27 17.34
N GLY A 127 15.91 -13.90 16.52
CA GLY A 127 14.67 -14.66 16.30
C GLY A 127 13.97 -14.20 15.02
N PRO A 128 12.97 -14.98 14.55
CA PRO A 128 12.29 -14.79 13.28
C PRO A 128 11.21 -13.69 13.35
N SER A 129 11.61 -12.46 13.71
CA SER A 129 10.75 -11.29 13.73
C SER A 129 11.59 -10.02 13.61
N THR A 130 11.04 -8.99 12.99
CA THR A 130 11.66 -7.65 12.92
C THR A 130 11.79 -6.98 14.29
N GLY A 131 11.00 -7.41 15.28
CA GLY A 131 11.12 -6.99 16.67
C GLY A 131 12.27 -7.65 17.45
N ASN A 132 12.85 -8.73 16.93
CA ASN A 132 13.99 -9.39 17.61
C ASN A 132 15.29 -8.59 17.45
N ALA A 133 16.17 -8.71 18.46
CA ALA A 133 17.45 -8.00 18.49
C ALA A 133 18.29 -8.29 17.25
N ILE A 134 18.94 -7.26 16.70
CA ILE A 134 19.94 -7.40 15.65
C ILE A 134 21.23 -7.88 16.30
N ILE A 135 21.70 -9.07 15.96
CA ILE A 135 22.93 -9.69 16.47
C ILE A 135 24.09 -9.60 15.47
N GLY A 136 23.82 -9.10 14.27
CA GLY A 136 24.82 -8.88 13.24
C GLY A 136 24.23 -8.33 11.96
N ARG A 137 25.10 -8.09 10.98
CA ARG A 137 24.73 -7.56 9.66
C ARG A 137 25.58 -8.24 8.58
N LEU A 138 24.95 -8.61 7.48
CA LEU A 138 25.56 -9.13 6.27
C LEU A 138 25.50 -8.10 5.17
N GLN A 139 26.46 -8.09 4.27
CA GLN A 139 26.51 -7.20 3.10
C GLN A 139 26.07 -7.94 1.83
N ARG A 140 25.69 -7.20 0.80
CA ARG A 140 25.37 -7.75 -0.52
C ARG A 140 26.49 -8.67 -1.03
N GLY A 141 26.10 -9.82 -1.53
CA GLY A 141 27.01 -10.86 -2.03
C GLY A 141 27.63 -11.77 -0.97
N GLN A 142 27.48 -11.45 0.32
CA GLN A 142 27.93 -12.37 1.37
C GLN A 142 27.06 -13.63 1.40
N SER A 143 27.72 -14.77 1.59
CA SER A 143 27.06 -16.08 1.72
C SER A 143 26.94 -16.48 3.18
N ILE A 144 25.81 -17.09 3.55
CA ILE A 144 25.56 -17.58 4.91
C ILE A 144 24.97 -18.99 4.87
N THR A 145 25.39 -19.86 5.77
CA THR A 145 24.89 -21.22 5.89
C THR A 145 23.51 -21.22 6.52
N VAL A 146 22.53 -21.77 5.80
CA VAL A 146 21.15 -21.94 6.25
C VAL A 146 21.02 -23.31 6.93
N VAL A 147 20.50 -23.29 8.15
CA VAL A 147 20.31 -24.49 8.98
C VAL A 147 18.82 -24.81 9.20
N GLY A 148 17.93 -23.93 8.78
CA GLY A 148 16.48 -24.14 8.89
C GLY A 148 15.69 -23.00 8.28
N ARG A 149 14.36 -23.11 8.36
CA ARG A 149 13.40 -22.12 7.86
C ARG A 149 12.14 -22.13 8.72
N THR A 150 11.52 -20.96 8.88
CA THR A 150 10.20 -20.86 9.53
C THR A 150 9.12 -21.52 8.68
N PRO A 151 8.03 -22.06 9.29
CA PRO A 151 6.96 -22.73 8.56
C PRO A 151 6.29 -21.86 7.48
N ASP A 152 6.19 -20.55 7.72
CA ASP A 152 5.69 -19.55 6.77
C ASP A 152 6.70 -19.20 5.66
N GLY A 153 7.92 -19.74 5.74
CA GLY A 153 9.00 -19.49 4.79
C GLY A 153 9.58 -18.07 4.84
N ALA A 154 9.12 -17.20 5.71
CA ALA A 154 9.52 -15.79 5.74
C ALA A 154 10.95 -15.59 6.28
N TRP A 155 11.42 -16.47 7.14
CA TRP A 155 12.74 -16.37 7.77
C TRP A 155 13.59 -17.62 7.53
N LEU A 156 14.88 -17.41 7.24
CA LEU A 156 15.90 -18.45 7.25
C LEU A 156 16.59 -18.44 8.60
N GLN A 157 16.67 -19.62 9.22
CA GLN A 157 17.57 -19.85 10.34
C GLN A 157 18.97 -20.08 9.78
N VAL A 158 19.95 -19.35 10.27
CA VAL A 158 21.30 -19.32 9.73
C VAL A 158 22.32 -19.51 10.84
N ASN A 159 23.49 -20.06 10.48
CA ASN A 159 24.64 -20.05 11.38
C ASN A 159 25.42 -18.74 11.17
N TYR A 160 25.40 -17.87 12.16
CA TYR A 160 26.11 -16.61 12.16
C TYR A 160 27.19 -16.61 13.24
N ASN A 161 28.45 -16.75 12.84
CA ASN A 161 29.61 -16.80 13.75
C ASN A 161 29.43 -17.88 14.85
N GLY A 162 28.98 -19.07 14.49
CA GLY A 162 28.77 -20.18 15.42
C GLY A 162 27.49 -20.09 16.26
N ARG A 163 26.63 -19.09 16.04
CA ARG A 163 25.36 -18.89 16.75
C ARG A 163 24.18 -18.99 15.78
N ASN A 164 23.05 -19.48 16.27
CA ASN A 164 21.82 -19.41 15.52
C ASN A 164 21.36 -17.95 15.38
N GLY A 165 21.11 -17.55 14.15
CA GLY A 165 20.53 -16.26 13.81
C GLY A 165 19.38 -16.43 12.83
N PHE A 166 18.63 -15.39 12.56
CA PHE A 166 17.55 -15.37 11.61
C PHE A 166 17.71 -14.21 10.64
N VAL A 167 17.59 -14.48 9.35
CA VAL A 167 17.59 -13.49 8.28
C VAL A 167 16.29 -13.57 7.50
N PHE A 168 15.84 -12.42 7.00
CA PHE A 168 14.59 -12.40 6.24
C PHE A 168 14.84 -13.04 4.86
N ALA A 169 14.15 -14.15 4.59
CA ALA A 169 14.40 -15.02 3.43
C ALA A 169 14.37 -14.26 2.10
N ARG A 170 13.45 -13.32 1.91
CA ARG A 170 13.25 -12.56 0.67
C ARG A 170 14.49 -11.75 0.23
N PHE A 171 15.39 -11.44 1.13
CA PHE A 171 16.63 -10.72 0.83
C PHE A 171 17.82 -11.63 0.56
N THR A 172 17.57 -12.91 0.33
CA THR A 172 18.59 -13.92 0.05
C THR A 172 18.25 -14.68 -1.23
N SER A 173 19.27 -15.31 -1.85
CA SER A 173 19.10 -16.15 -3.04
C SER A 173 18.11 -17.32 -2.82
N LEU A 174 18.04 -17.88 -1.61
CA LEU A 174 17.09 -18.93 -1.27
C LEU A 174 15.66 -18.41 -1.07
N GLY A 175 15.50 -17.17 -0.62
CA GLY A 175 14.19 -16.50 -0.53
C GLY A 175 13.69 -16.09 -1.90
N ALA A 176 14.57 -15.59 -2.75
CA ALA A 176 14.26 -15.27 -4.14
C ALA A 176 13.94 -16.53 -4.96
N ALA A 177 14.69 -17.63 -4.73
CA ALA A 177 14.46 -18.91 -5.41
C ALA A 177 13.16 -19.60 -4.95
N GLN A 178 12.68 -19.36 -3.73
CA GLN A 178 11.49 -20.01 -3.17
C GLN A 178 10.23 -19.11 -3.20
N ALA A 179 10.39 -17.80 -3.44
CA ALA A 179 9.34 -17.00 -4.04
C ALA A 179 9.07 -17.46 -5.49
N ALA A 180 9.96 -18.29 -6.06
CA ALA A 180 9.90 -18.89 -7.38
C ALA A 180 9.70 -20.41 -7.37
N ALA A 181 9.11 -20.99 -6.33
CA ALA A 181 8.51 -22.31 -6.38
C ALA A 181 7.02 -22.27 -6.01
N PRO A 182 6.23 -21.57 -6.85
CA PRO A 182 4.91 -22.06 -7.22
C PRO A 182 5.13 -23.31 -8.08
N ALA A 183 4.08 -24.10 -8.28
CA ALA A 183 3.96 -25.02 -9.40
C ALA A 183 4.61 -24.42 -10.67
N PRO A 184 5.30 -25.21 -11.54
CA PRO A 184 6.18 -24.73 -12.58
C PRO A 184 5.61 -23.47 -13.17
N ALA A 185 6.37 -22.36 -13.07
CA ALA A 185 5.93 -21.09 -13.59
C ALA A 185 5.35 -21.40 -14.98
N PRO A 186 4.10 -21.03 -15.25
CA PRO A 186 3.62 -21.16 -16.62
C PRO A 186 4.71 -20.51 -17.43
N ALA A 187 5.24 -21.23 -18.45
CA ALA A 187 6.26 -20.74 -19.37
C ALA A 187 5.93 -19.29 -19.65
N PRO A 188 6.92 -18.34 -19.69
CA PRO A 188 6.61 -16.94 -19.80
C PRO A 188 5.49 -16.83 -20.80
N ARG A 189 4.27 -16.52 -20.31
CA ARG A 189 3.13 -16.36 -21.20
C ARG A 189 3.63 -15.33 -22.15
N ASN A 190 3.80 -15.74 -23.41
CA ASN A 190 4.13 -14.84 -24.47
C ASN A 190 3.38 -13.56 -24.13
N THR A 191 4.08 -12.48 -23.75
CA THR A 191 3.45 -11.27 -23.23
C THR A 191 2.71 -10.68 -24.41
N GLY A 192 1.52 -11.22 -24.71
CA GLY A 192 0.71 -10.89 -25.87
C GLY A 192 0.13 -9.47 -25.81
N TRP A 193 0.69 -8.61 -24.93
CA TRP A 193 0.31 -7.20 -24.86
C TRP A 193 1.46 -6.29 -25.27
N THR A 194 1.11 -5.23 -25.98
CA THR A 194 1.98 -4.09 -26.22
C THR A 194 1.70 -3.03 -25.18
N PHE A 195 2.75 -2.35 -24.69
CA PHE A 195 2.59 -1.22 -23.78
C PHE A 195 1.78 -0.10 -24.45
N GLU A 196 0.77 0.42 -23.75
CA GLU A 196 -0.08 1.50 -24.20
C GLU A 196 -0.12 2.64 -23.17
N LEU A 197 -0.18 3.87 -23.66
CA LEU A 197 -0.23 5.09 -22.85
C LEU A 197 -1.62 5.71 -22.95
N GLY A 198 -2.07 6.31 -21.86
CA GLY A 198 -3.30 7.08 -21.78
C GLY A 198 -3.23 8.16 -20.73
N GLY A 199 -4.36 8.83 -20.50
CA GLY A 199 -4.46 9.85 -19.47
C GLY A 199 -5.84 9.90 -18.83
N HIS A 200 -5.87 10.28 -17.56
CA HIS A 200 -7.08 10.59 -16.82
C HIS A 200 -7.43 12.06 -17.06
N MET A 201 -8.65 12.33 -17.45
CA MET A 201 -8.99 13.65 -17.99
C MET A 201 -10.11 14.36 -17.22
N GLY A 202 -10.13 15.69 -17.33
CA GLY A 202 -11.25 16.56 -16.95
C GLY A 202 -12.18 16.86 -18.12
N SER A 203 -11.61 17.14 -19.30
CA SER A 203 -12.35 17.63 -20.48
C SER A 203 -12.07 16.78 -21.73
N THR A 204 -13.09 16.55 -22.55
CA THR A 204 -12.96 15.88 -23.87
C THR A 204 -12.19 16.71 -24.90
N ALA A 205 -11.96 17.98 -24.65
CA ALA A 205 -11.25 18.90 -25.54
C ALA A 205 -9.79 18.51 -25.82
N VAL A 206 -9.18 17.72 -24.94
CA VAL A 206 -7.76 17.33 -25.03
C VAL A 206 -7.54 16.04 -25.87
N PHE A 207 -8.56 15.39 -26.37
CA PHE A 207 -8.44 14.15 -27.13
C PHE A 207 -7.55 14.25 -28.38
N PRO A 208 -7.65 15.31 -29.22
CA PRO A 208 -6.76 15.45 -30.37
C PRO A 208 -5.27 15.48 -29.94
N GLN A 209 -4.95 16.28 -28.91
CA GLN A 209 -3.58 16.38 -28.40
C GLN A 209 -3.09 15.04 -27.80
N MET A 210 -3.95 14.31 -27.11
CA MET A 210 -3.61 12.96 -26.61
C MET A 210 -3.23 12.02 -27.78
N ARG A 211 -3.98 12.06 -28.87
CA ARG A 211 -3.67 11.28 -30.09
C ARG A 211 -2.33 11.69 -30.72
N GLU A 212 -2.03 12.99 -30.74
CA GLU A 212 -0.75 13.51 -31.24
C GLU A 212 0.45 13.01 -30.41
N ILE A 213 0.29 12.86 -29.11
CA ILE A 213 1.31 12.28 -28.22
C ILE A 213 1.51 10.78 -28.54
N GLY A 214 0.52 10.09 -29.10
CA GLY A 214 0.52 8.65 -29.31
C GLY A 214 -0.22 7.88 -28.23
N MET A 215 -1.04 8.57 -27.42
CA MET A 215 -1.91 7.91 -26.44
C MET A 215 -3.04 7.19 -27.15
N THR A 216 -3.40 6.03 -26.60
CA THR A 216 -4.47 5.17 -27.12
C THR A 216 -5.61 4.98 -26.12
N TRP A 217 -5.41 5.36 -24.86
CA TRP A 217 -6.37 5.22 -23.77
C TRP A 217 -6.76 6.55 -23.17
N VAL A 218 -8.00 6.62 -22.69
CA VAL A 218 -8.49 7.66 -21.79
C VAL A 218 -9.18 7.02 -20.60
N LYS A 219 -8.94 7.53 -19.39
CA LYS A 219 -9.62 7.10 -18.15
C LYS A 219 -10.66 8.14 -17.74
N PHE A 220 -11.83 7.63 -17.35
CA PHE A 220 -12.89 8.33 -16.61
C PHE A 220 -13.19 7.58 -15.32
N GLN A 221 -13.94 8.21 -14.42
CA GLN A 221 -14.51 7.55 -13.24
C GLN A 221 -16.03 7.56 -13.30
N THR A 222 -16.68 6.60 -12.65
CA THR A 222 -18.18 6.53 -12.61
C THR A 222 -18.81 7.74 -11.94
N GLN A 223 -18.05 8.51 -11.16
CA GLN A 223 -18.49 9.75 -10.53
C GLN A 223 -18.41 10.98 -11.45
N ASP A 224 -17.74 10.87 -12.60
CA ASP A 224 -17.69 11.94 -13.59
C ASP A 224 -19.08 12.16 -14.23
N THR A 225 -19.33 13.38 -14.66
CA THR A 225 -20.58 13.73 -15.36
C THR A 225 -20.56 13.23 -16.79
N ASP A 226 -21.74 12.94 -17.34
CA ASP A 226 -21.96 12.58 -18.76
C ASP A 226 -21.06 11.43 -19.27
N ILE A 227 -21.00 10.33 -18.55
CA ILE A 227 -20.22 9.16 -18.96
C ILE A 227 -20.58 8.67 -20.38
N PRO A 228 -21.87 8.57 -20.80
CA PRO A 228 -22.20 8.17 -22.17
C PRO A 228 -21.62 9.09 -23.24
N GLY A 229 -21.74 10.41 -23.05
CA GLY A 229 -21.19 11.40 -23.99
C GLY A 229 -19.66 11.37 -24.05
N ARG A 230 -18.99 11.17 -22.92
CA ARG A 230 -17.53 11.02 -22.84
C ARG A 230 -17.05 9.76 -23.55
N ILE A 231 -17.73 8.63 -23.39
CA ILE A 231 -17.42 7.38 -24.11
C ILE A 231 -17.57 7.60 -25.62
N ALA A 232 -18.69 8.17 -26.06
CA ALA A 232 -18.93 8.45 -27.48
C ALA A 232 -17.85 9.38 -28.08
N ALA A 233 -17.49 10.45 -27.38
CA ALA A 233 -16.44 11.36 -27.80
C ALA A 233 -15.07 10.69 -27.88
N ALA A 234 -14.72 9.84 -26.92
CA ALA A 234 -13.46 9.09 -26.93
C ALA A 234 -13.40 8.16 -28.16
N LYS A 235 -14.47 7.40 -28.41
CA LYS A 235 -14.56 6.50 -29.57
C LYS A 235 -14.47 7.26 -30.90
N ALA A 236 -15.15 8.39 -31.02
CA ALA A 236 -15.06 9.25 -32.20
C ALA A 236 -13.63 9.76 -32.47
N ASN A 237 -12.80 9.89 -31.42
CA ASN A 237 -11.40 10.25 -31.52
C ASN A 237 -10.46 9.03 -31.62
N GLY A 238 -10.97 7.80 -31.75
CA GLY A 238 -10.16 6.57 -31.85
C GLY A 238 -9.41 6.22 -30.57
N LEU A 239 -9.94 6.64 -29.41
CA LEU A 239 -9.41 6.30 -28.09
C LEU A 239 -10.17 5.13 -27.48
N LYS A 240 -9.46 4.27 -26.80
CA LYS A 240 -10.00 3.24 -25.91
C LYS A 240 -10.37 3.87 -24.57
N VAL A 241 -11.42 3.35 -23.95
CA VAL A 241 -11.97 3.87 -22.70
C VAL A 241 -11.70 2.89 -21.56
N LEU A 242 -10.98 3.36 -20.54
CA LEU A 242 -10.87 2.73 -19.23
C LEU A 242 -11.81 3.45 -18.27
N LEU A 243 -12.76 2.72 -17.68
CA LEU A 243 -13.66 3.25 -16.67
C LEU A 243 -13.20 2.80 -15.28
N GLY A 244 -12.82 3.75 -14.41
CA GLY A 244 -12.63 3.51 -12.98
C GLY A 244 -14.00 3.42 -12.30
N ALA A 245 -14.40 2.22 -11.94
CA ALA A 245 -15.75 1.99 -11.42
C ALA A 245 -15.75 1.93 -9.90
N VAL A 246 -16.39 2.91 -9.27
CA VAL A 246 -16.64 2.96 -7.83
C VAL A 246 -18.13 3.06 -7.62
N GLY A 247 -18.66 2.18 -6.77
CA GLY A 247 -20.06 2.17 -6.36
C GLY A 247 -20.28 2.80 -4.99
N ASP A 248 -21.25 2.28 -4.25
CA ASP A 248 -21.52 2.74 -2.88
C ASP A 248 -20.45 2.21 -1.92
N ARG A 249 -19.58 3.12 -1.49
CA ARG A 249 -18.46 2.80 -0.58
C ARG A 249 -18.93 2.18 0.73
N THR A 250 -20.09 2.58 1.24
CA THR A 250 -20.64 2.09 2.52
C THR A 250 -21.13 0.64 2.44
N ARG A 251 -21.42 0.16 1.22
CA ARG A 251 -21.89 -1.19 0.94
C ARG A 251 -20.83 -2.10 0.35
N ALA A 252 -19.63 -1.58 0.10
CA ALA A 252 -18.57 -2.30 -0.59
C ALA A 252 -18.22 -3.66 0.04
N ALA A 253 -18.37 -3.79 1.36
CA ALA A 253 -18.13 -5.04 2.08
C ALA A 253 -19.32 -6.01 2.10
N ASP A 254 -20.51 -5.62 1.64
CA ASP A 254 -21.70 -6.46 1.59
C ASP A 254 -21.67 -7.41 0.38
N PRO A 255 -21.63 -8.75 0.56
CA PRO A 255 -21.62 -9.70 -0.56
C PRO A 255 -22.86 -9.62 -1.47
N ASN A 256 -24.01 -9.15 -0.94
CA ASN A 256 -25.21 -8.97 -1.77
C ASN A 256 -25.04 -7.76 -2.70
N TYR A 257 -24.35 -6.72 -2.23
CA TYR A 257 -24.03 -5.57 -3.07
C TYR A 257 -23.03 -5.92 -4.17
N HIS A 258 -22.11 -6.85 -3.97
CA HIS A 258 -21.15 -7.26 -5.00
C HIS A 258 -21.85 -7.70 -6.29
N ARG A 259 -22.92 -8.50 -6.20
CA ARG A 259 -23.70 -8.91 -7.38
C ARG A 259 -24.45 -7.76 -8.01
N GLN A 260 -25.04 -6.87 -7.19
CA GLN A 260 -25.70 -5.68 -7.70
C GLN A 260 -24.70 -4.80 -8.45
N PHE A 261 -23.55 -4.48 -7.85
CA PHE A 261 -22.49 -3.69 -8.46
C PHE A 261 -22.00 -4.33 -9.78
N ALA A 262 -21.76 -5.64 -9.80
CA ALA A 262 -21.38 -6.35 -11.01
C ALA A 262 -22.41 -6.18 -12.16
N GLN A 263 -23.70 -6.18 -11.85
CA GLN A 263 -24.74 -5.94 -12.84
C GLN A 263 -24.78 -4.46 -13.31
N GLU A 264 -24.49 -3.52 -12.42
CA GLU A 264 -24.33 -2.11 -12.78
C GLU A 264 -23.19 -1.90 -13.77
N LEU A 265 -22.07 -2.66 -13.65
CA LEU A 265 -20.96 -2.56 -14.59
C LEU A 265 -21.32 -2.99 -16.02
N VAL A 266 -22.26 -3.92 -16.19
CA VAL A 266 -22.71 -4.40 -17.50
C VAL A 266 -23.27 -3.28 -18.38
N GLN A 267 -23.91 -2.26 -17.79
CA GLN A 267 -24.39 -1.11 -18.57
C GLN A 267 -23.24 -0.36 -19.26
N TYR A 268 -22.10 -0.19 -18.58
CA TYR A 268 -20.94 0.49 -19.16
C TYR A 268 -20.26 -0.37 -20.25
N VAL A 269 -20.26 -1.70 -20.07
CA VAL A 269 -19.82 -2.62 -21.12
C VAL A 269 -20.67 -2.43 -22.39
N ARG A 270 -22.00 -2.29 -22.25
CA ARG A 270 -22.92 -2.05 -23.37
C ARG A 270 -22.74 -0.67 -24.00
N MET A 271 -22.28 0.33 -23.25
CA MET A 271 -21.92 1.65 -23.77
C MET A 271 -20.60 1.65 -24.56
N GLY A 272 -19.81 0.56 -24.51
CA GLY A 272 -18.63 0.38 -25.34
C GLY A 272 -17.31 0.75 -24.66
N VAL A 273 -17.21 0.65 -23.34
CA VAL A 273 -15.89 0.74 -22.65
C VAL A 273 -15.00 -0.43 -23.06
N ASP A 274 -13.67 -0.22 -23.07
CA ASP A 274 -12.68 -1.25 -23.43
C ASP A 274 -12.02 -1.88 -22.18
N ALA A 275 -12.06 -1.20 -21.04
CA ALA A 275 -11.59 -1.71 -19.78
C ALA A 275 -12.41 -1.16 -18.61
N ILE A 276 -12.53 -1.93 -17.55
CA ILE A 276 -13.12 -1.51 -16.27
C ILE A 276 -12.13 -1.84 -15.17
N GLU A 277 -11.70 -0.81 -14.42
CA GLU A 277 -11.03 -0.96 -13.14
C GLU A 277 -12.11 -1.14 -12.07
N VAL A 278 -12.08 -2.30 -11.40
CA VAL A 278 -13.09 -2.70 -10.43
C VAL A 278 -12.74 -2.17 -9.06
N TRP A 279 -13.27 -1.01 -8.71
CA TRP A 279 -13.02 -0.23 -7.50
C TRP A 279 -11.74 0.60 -7.53
N ASN A 280 -11.61 1.47 -6.50
CA ASN A 280 -10.45 2.35 -6.27
C ASN A 280 -9.97 2.18 -4.83
N GLU A 281 -8.68 1.99 -4.62
CA GLU A 281 -7.99 1.96 -3.33
C GLU A 281 -8.72 1.19 -2.20
N PRO A 282 -9.16 -0.07 -2.42
CA PRO A 282 -9.95 -0.82 -1.45
C PRO A 282 -9.19 -1.18 -0.18
N ASN A 283 -7.92 -0.84 -0.10
CA ASN A 283 -7.09 -1.00 1.08
C ASN A 283 -7.28 0.13 2.13
N LEU A 284 -8.11 1.13 1.84
CA LEU A 284 -8.45 2.22 2.76
C LEU A 284 -9.93 2.20 3.11
N ASP A 285 -10.27 2.42 4.38
CA ASP A 285 -11.65 2.39 4.88
C ASP A 285 -12.53 3.47 4.24
N ARG A 286 -11.99 4.65 3.97
CA ARG A 286 -12.70 5.75 3.28
C ARG A 286 -13.16 5.37 1.87
N GLU A 287 -12.49 4.40 1.25
CA GLU A 287 -12.79 3.91 -0.09
C GLU A 287 -13.60 2.60 -0.05
N TYR A 288 -13.46 1.80 1.03
CA TYR A 288 -14.07 0.48 1.11
C TYR A 288 -14.69 0.23 2.49
N GLY A 289 -16.00 0.36 2.60
CA GLY A 289 -16.78 0.14 3.81
C GLY A 289 -17.12 1.41 4.58
N GLY A 290 -16.52 2.55 4.25
CA GLY A 290 -16.70 3.85 4.89
C GLY A 290 -15.79 4.08 6.11
N PRO A 291 -15.41 5.34 6.38
CA PRO A 291 -14.48 5.70 7.45
C PRO A 291 -14.92 5.17 8.81
N GLY A 292 -14.01 4.47 9.50
CA GLY A 292 -14.24 3.94 10.83
C GLY A 292 -15.13 2.70 10.91
N ASN A 293 -15.64 2.17 9.79
CA ASN A 293 -16.50 0.98 9.79
C ASN A 293 -15.73 -0.35 9.87
N GLY A 294 -14.40 -0.31 9.79
CA GLY A 294 -13.56 -1.46 10.03
C GLY A 294 -13.77 -2.64 9.08
N GLN A 295 -14.08 -2.38 7.80
CA GLN A 295 -14.50 -3.40 6.85
C GLN A 295 -13.47 -3.70 5.75
N VAL A 296 -12.28 -3.10 5.80
CA VAL A 296 -11.22 -3.36 4.83
C VAL A 296 -10.80 -4.83 4.91
N ASN A 297 -11.05 -5.57 3.84
CA ASN A 297 -10.79 -7.00 3.77
C ASN A 297 -10.44 -7.44 2.34
N PRO A 298 -9.20 -7.90 2.10
CA PRO A 298 -8.75 -8.30 0.77
C PRO A 298 -9.55 -9.45 0.16
N GLU A 299 -9.91 -10.47 0.95
CA GLU A 299 -10.66 -11.64 0.47
C GLU A 299 -12.08 -11.25 0.07
N ASN A 300 -12.69 -10.32 0.82
CA ASN A 300 -14.00 -9.78 0.47
C ASN A 300 -13.92 -8.99 -0.85
N TYR A 301 -12.89 -8.16 -1.03
CA TYR A 301 -12.68 -7.47 -2.31
C TYR A 301 -12.49 -8.47 -3.46
N VAL A 302 -11.78 -9.58 -3.27
CA VAL A 302 -11.63 -10.63 -4.31
C VAL A 302 -12.99 -11.24 -4.69
N ASN A 303 -13.93 -11.38 -3.76
CA ASN A 303 -15.29 -11.81 -4.07
C ASN A 303 -16.01 -10.79 -4.97
N MET A 304 -15.90 -9.49 -4.68
CA MET A 304 -16.45 -8.44 -5.56
C MET A 304 -15.82 -8.50 -6.96
N LEU A 305 -14.49 -8.62 -7.03
CA LEU A 305 -13.76 -8.71 -8.30
C LEU A 305 -14.20 -9.91 -9.13
N ARG A 306 -14.43 -11.06 -8.50
CA ARG A 306 -14.93 -12.28 -9.17
C ARG A 306 -16.31 -12.06 -9.77
N GLU A 307 -17.28 -11.52 -9.00
CA GLU A 307 -18.62 -11.23 -9.47
C GLU A 307 -18.58 -10.24 -10.66
N ALA A 308 -17.77 -9.18 -10.53
CA ALA A 308 -17.57 -8.20 -11.60
C ALA A 308 -16.96 -8.83 -12.86
N TYR A 309 -15.90 -9.63 -12.72
CA TYR A 309 -15.23 -10.32 -13.84
C TYR A 309 -16.22 -11.20 -14.61
N GLN A 310 -16.98 -12.02 -13.90
CA GLN A 310 -17.94 -12.94 -14.53
C GLN A 310 -19.01 -12.16 -15.28
N ALA A 311 -19.57 -11.11 -14.70
CA ALA A 311 -20.60 -10.29 -15.35
C ALA A 311 -20.08 -9.53 -16.58
N ILE A 312 -18.89 -8.90 -16.46
CA ILE A 312 -18.25 -8.17 -17.56
C ILE A 312 -17.92 -9.12 -18.72
N LYS A 313 -17.26 -10.26 -18.43
CA LYS A 313 -16.85 -11.21 -19.47
C LYS A 313 -18.05 -11.91 -20.13
N ALA A 314 -19.13 -12.14 -19.42
CA ALA A 314 -20.37 -12.64 -19.98
C ALA A 314 -21.04 -11.62 -20.92
N ALA A 315 -20.94 -10.32 -20.62
CA ALA A 315 -21.49 -9.27 -21.46
C ALA A 315 -20.60 -8.97 -22.69
N ASN A 316 -19.28 -8.93 -22.51
CA ASN A 316 -18.30 -8.80 -23.59
C ASN A 316 -16.93 -9.34 -23.15
N PRO A 317 -16.46 -10.49 -23.69
CA PRO A 317 -15.20 -11.10 -23.30
C PRO A 317 -13.96 -10.27 -23.65
N ASN A 318 -14.08 -9.30 -24.56
CA ASN A 318 -12.96 -8.44 -24.99
C ASN A 318 -12.70 -7.25 -24.04
N VAL A 319 -13.65 -6.90 -23.18
CA VAL A 319 -13.45 -5.83 -22.19
C VAL A 319 -12.47 -6.30 -21.11
N LEU A 320 -11.42 -5.52 -20.90
CA LEU A 320 -10.41 -5.82 -19.88
C LEU A 320 -10.98 -5.57 -18.48
N VAL A 321 -10.76 -6.52 -17.60
CA VAL A 321 -11.04 -6.35 -16.16
C VAL A 321 -9.74 -6.06 -15.43
N ILE A 322 -9.67 -4.89 -14.84
CA ILE A 322 -8.49 -4.44 -14.05
C ILE A 322 -8.86 -4.56 -12.58
N GLY A 323 -8.08 -5.33 -11.82
CA GLY A 323 -8.18 -5.34 -10.36
C GLY A 323 -7.80 -3.97 -9.82
N ALA A 324 -8.50 -3.47 -8.80
CA ALA A 324 -8.28 -2.13 -8.26
C ALA A 324 -6.83 -1.90 -7.87
N ALA A 325 -6.35 -0.68 -8.13
CA ALA A 325 -5.10 -0.21 -7.58
C ALA A 325 -5.23 0.02 -6.07
N MET A 326 -4.19 -0.34 -5.33
CA MET A 326 -4.06 0.01 -3.93
C MET A 326 -3.49 1.42 -3.78
N ALA A 327 -3.94 2.15 -2.76
CA ALA A 327 -3.21 3.31 -2.27
C ALA A 327 -1.84 2.84 -1.76
N PRO A 328 -0.72 3.29 -2.33
CA PRO A 328 0.60 2.91 -1.82
C PRO A 328 0.79 3.51 -0.43
N THR A 329 0.88 2.67 0.60
CA THR A 329 0.99 3.14 1.98
C THR A 329 1.73 2.16 2.88
N GLY A 330 2.54 2.70 3.80
CA GLY A 330 3.17 1.99 4.92
C GLY A 330 2.61 2.42 6.27
N TYR A 331 1.46 3.08 6.28
CA TYR A 331 0.85 3.67 7.49
C TYR A 331 0.42 2.62 8.52
N PHE A 332 0.00 1.45 8.07
CA PHE A 332 -0.51 0.36 8.92
C PHE A 332 0.58 -0.59 9.43
N GLY A 333 1.86 -0.20 9.29
CA GLY A 333 3.02 -0.93 9.85
C GLY A 333 3.31 -2.28 9.21
N GLY A 334 3.02 -2.44 7.92
CA GLY A 334 3.22 -3.67 7.16
C GLY A 334 2.11 -4.70 7.37
N ASN A 335 0.94 -4.28 7.84
CA ASN A 335 -0.17 -5.15 8.22
C ASN A 335 -1.50 -4.69 7.61
N CYS A 336 -2.52 -5.54 7.78
CA CYS A 336 -3.91 -5.19 7.62
C CYS A 336 -4.57 -5.00 8.99
N THR A 337 -5.35 -3.94 9.11
CA THR A 337 -6.21 -3.64 10.25
C THR A 337 -7.65 -3.45 9.76
N ASN A 338 -8.59 -3.31 10.66
CA ASN A 338 -9.96 -3.01 10.28
C ASN A 338 -10.14 -1.64 9.60
N ALA A 339 -9.25 -0.68 9.90
CA ALA A 339 -9.31 0.68 9.35
C ALA A 339 -8.56 0.82 8.02
N GLY A 340 -7.74 -0.15 7.65
CA GLY A 340 -6.96 -0.12 6.43
C GLY A 340 -5.88 -1.18 6.41
N CYS A 341 -5.22 -1.28 5.26
CA CYS A 341 -4.18 -2.25 5.03
C CYS A 341 -3.07 -1.62 4.19
N ASP A 342 -1.81 -1.87 4.53
CA ASP A 342 -0.74 -1.49 3.62
C ASP A 342 -0.87 -2.26 2.31
N ASP A 343 -0.46 -1.65 1.22
CA ASP A 343 -0.67 -2.18 -0.12
C ASP A 343 -0.02 -3.56 -0.33
N GLU A 344 1.21 -3.78 0.12
CA GLU A 344 1.90 -5.07 -0.04
C GLU A 344 1.14 -6.23 0.65
N PRO A 345 0.73 -6.17 1.94
CA PRO A 345 -0.06 -7.25 2.55
C PRO A 345 -1.45 -7.40 1.93
N PHE A 346 -2.10 -6.33 1.46
CA PHE A 346 -3.38 -6.42 0.76
C PHE A 346 -3.24 -7.22 -0.53
N LEU A 347 -2.28 -6.85 -1.39
CA LEU A 347 -1.99 -7.54 -2.65
C LEU A 347 -1.64 -9.01 -2.46
N ARG A 348 -0.84 -9.35 -1.44
CA ARG A 348 -0.50 -10.75 -1.13
C ARG A 348 -1.72 -11.57 -0.73
N ARG A 349 -2.61 -11.00 0.09
CA ARG A 349 -3.85 -11.68 0.49
C ARG A 349 -4.81 -11.82 -0.70
N MET A 350 -4.92 -10.83 -1.57
CA MET A 350 -5.65 -10.97 -2.84
C MET A 350 -5.11 -12.13 -3.67
N ALA A 351 -3.79 -12.21 -3.82
CA ALA A 351 -3.15 -13.28 -4.58
C ALA A 351 -3.42 -14.65 -3.98
N ALA A 352 -3.31 -14.78 -2.65
CA ALA A 352 -3.62 -16.01 -1.91
C ALA A 352 -5.10 -16.42 -2.05
N ALA A 353 -6.01 -15.44 -2.16
CA ALA A 353 -7.43 -15.66 -2.44
C ALA A 353 -7.74 -15.96 -3.92
N GLY A 354 -6.71 -16.07 -4.78
CA GLY A 354 -6.85 -16.45 -6.18
C GLY A 354 -7.31 -15.32 -7.12
N ALA A 355 -7.09 -14.06 -6.77
CA ALA A 355 -7.52 -12.91 -7.55
C ALA A 355 -7.01 -12.91 -9.01
N ALA A 356 -5.82 -13.48 -9.29
CA ALA A 356 -5.25 -13.54 -10.63
C ALA A 356 -6.15 -14.21 -11.69
N GLN A 357 -7.12 -15.02 -11.26
CA GLN A 357 -8.11 -15.68 -12.13
C GLN A 357 -9.20 -14.71 -12.60
N TRP A 358 -9.40 -13.61 -11.88
CA TRP A 358 -10.53 -12.70 -12.03
C TRP A 358 -10.13 -11.31 -12.52
N MET A 359 -8.96 -11.20 -13.17
CA MET A 359 -8.50 -9.95 -13.77
C MET A 359 -7.55 -10.20 -14.94
N ASP A 360 -7.54 -9.27 -15.90
CA ASP A 360 -6.62 -9.26 -17.04
C ASP A 360 -5.35 -8.42 -16.74
N CYS A 361 -5.40 -7.59 -15.70
CA CYS A 361 -4.36 -6.69 -15.25
C CYS A 361 -4.57 -6.33 -13.78
N ILE A 362 -3.52 -6.16 -13.00
CA ILE A 362 -3.63 -5.55 -11.65
C ILE A 362 -3.36 -4.05 -11.74
N GLY A 363 -4.26 -3.25 -11.18
CA GLY A 363 -4.08 -1.80 -11.05
C GLY A 363 -2.96 -1.44 -10.08
N ALA A 364 -2.30 -0.32 -10.34
CA ALA A 364 -1.33 0.28 -9.44
C ALA A 364 -1.40 1.80 -9.50
N HIS A 365 -1.19 2.47 -8.35
CA HIS A 365 -1.05 3.92 -8.25
C HIS A 365 0.38 4.31 -7.91
N HIS A 366 0.85 5.42 -8.49
CA HIS A 366 2.15 6.01 -8.18
C HIS A 366 2.09 7.52 -8.42
N ASN A 367 1.44 8.24 -7.52
CA ASN A 367 1.18 9.67 -7.64
C ASN A 367 1.56 10.48 -6.37
N GLY A 368 2.19 9.85 -5.39
CA GLY A 368 2.58 10.45 -4.11
C GLY A 368 4.09 10.45 -3.89
N THR A 369 4.92 10.72 -4.91
CA THR A 369 6.38 10.66 -4.81
C THR A 369 7.05 11.98 -5.15
N MET A 370 8.23 12.22 -4.54
CA MET A 370 9.07 13.37 -4.73
C MET A 370 10.40 13.05 -5.42
N VAL A 371 10.55 11.84 -5.91
CA VAL A 371 11.78 11.39 -6.57
C VAL A 371 11.49 10.87 -7.97
N GLY A 372 12.46 11.01 -8.87
CA GLY A 372 12.34 10.55 -10.25
C GLY A 372 12.31 9.01 -10.36
N PRO A 373 11.80 8.47 -11.47
CA PRO A 373 11.53 7.03 -11.60
C PRO A 373 12.79 6.14 -11.67
N ASP A 374 13.96 6.70 -11.93
CA ASP A 374 15.24 5.97 -11.88
C ASP A 374 15.76 5.79 -10.45
N GLN A 375 15.27 6.57 -9.48
CA GLN A 375 15.70 6.47 -8.10
C GLN A 375 15.10 5.24 -7.40
N THR A 376 15.93 4.58 -6.58
CA THR A 376 15.54 3.38 -5.82
C THR A 376 15.80 3.52 -4.32
N SER A 377 16.34 4.65 -3.89
CA SER A 377 16.68 4.96 -2.50
C SER A 377 16.84 6.47 -2.29
N GLY A 378 16.92 6.91 -1.04
CA GLY A 378 17.28 8.28 -0.69
C GLY A 378 16.16 9.31 -0.81
N ALA A 379 14.90 8.90 -0.83
CA ALA A 379 13.78 9.85 -0.74
C ALA A 379 13.89 10.66 0.56
N PRO A 380 13.76 12.00 0.51
CA PRO A 380 13.94 12.88 1.68
C PRO A 380 12.71 12.86 2.61
N VAL A 381 12.38 11.70 3.16
CA VAL A 381 11.19 11.44 3.99
C VAL A 381 11.55 10.62 5.23
N GLY A 382 10.64 10.58 6.22
CA GLY A 382 10.84 9.84 7.46
C GLY A 382 10.99 8.31 7.29
N SER A 383 10.50 7.75 6.19
CA SER A 383 10.61 6.32 5.85
C SER A 383 11.23 6.12 4.46
N PRO A 384 12.50 6.50 4.21
CA PRO A 384 13.09 6.57 2.87
C PRO A 384 13.27 5.20 2.20
N HIS A 385 13.05 4.11 2.93
CA HIS A 385 13.18 2.74 2.39
C HIS A 385 11.83 2.13 1.97
N HIS A 386 10.72 2.83 2.17
CA HIS A 386 9.42 2.31 1.78
C HIS A 386 9.27 2.36 0.25
N HIS A 387 8.79 1.26 -0.32
CA HIS A 387 8.66 1.07 -1.77
C HIS A 387 7.77 2.12 -2.45
N GLN A 388 6.80 2.68 -1.76
CA GLN A 388 5.85 3.67 -2.31
C GLN A 388 6.52 4.90 -2.94
N TRP A 389 7.72 5.27 -2.47
CA TRP A 389 8.44 6.43 -2.97
C TRP A 389 9.09 6.21 -4.34
N TYR A 390 9.21 4.96 -4.77
CA TYR A 390 10.00 4.58 -5.93
C TYR A 390 9.14 3.88 -6.97
N PHE A 391 9.28 4.30 -8.22
CA PHE A 391 8.62 3.67 -9.37
C PHE A 391 8.85 2.15 -9.39
N TRP A 392 10.11 1.73 -9.35
CA TRP A 392 10.47 0.31 -9.34
C TRP A 392 10.00 -0.41 -8.08
N GLY A 393 9.96 0.30 -6.97
CA GLY A 393 9.46 -0.22 -5.70
C GLY A 393 8.00 -0.64 -5.80
N THR A 394 7.13 0.29 -6.20
CA THR A 394 5.69 0.04 -6.38
C THR A 394 5.44 -0.99 -7.49
N LEU A 395 6.11 -0.86 -8.65
CA LEU A 395 5.97 -1.81 -9.75
C LEU A 395 6.30 -3.25 -9.31
N ASN A 396 7.42 -3.43 -8.63
CA ASN A 396 7.86 -4.76 -8.24
C ASN A 396 7.01 -5.36 -7.11
N VAL A 397 6.56 -4.57 -6.15
CA VAL A 397 5.64 -5.04 -5.09
C VAL A 397 4.35 -5.54 -5.73
N THR A 398 3.75 -4.75 -6.63
CA THR A 398 2.49 -5.11 -7.29
C THR A 398 2.65 -6.34 -8.19
N TYR A 399 3.65 -6.34 -9.08
CA TYR A 399 3.88 -7.44 -10.03
C TYR A 399 4.22 -8.77 -9.34
N ASN A 400 5.11 -8.70 -8.34
CA ASN A 400 5.61 -9.90 -7.65
C ASN A 400 4.58 -10.48 -6.67
N ALA A 401 3.60 -9.69 -6.19
CA ALA A 401 2.52 -10.20 -5.35
C ALA A 401 1.76 -11.34 -6.04
N PHE A 402 1.62 -11.28 -7.37
CA PHE A 402 0.96 -12.29 -8.20
C PHE A 402 1.93 -13.22 -8.93
N GLY A 403 3.21 -13.24 -8.54
CA GLY A 403 4.24 -14.08 -9.20
C GLY A 403 4.43 -13.77 -10.69
N GLY A 404 4.06 -12.58 -11.15
CA GLY A 404 4.11 -12.19 -12.56
C GLY A 404 3.01 -12.83 -13.42
N ALA A 405 1.99 -13.44 -12.83
CA ALA A 405 0.90 -14.11 -13.55
C ALA A 405 0.01 -13.14 -14.35
N VAL A 406 -0.06 -11.87 -13.93
CA VAL A 406 -0.82 -10.80 -14.59
C VAL A 406 0.06 -9.56 -14.76
N PRO A 407 -0.12 -8.76 -15.83
CA PRO A 407 0.57 -7.50 -15.99
C PRO A 407 0.09 -6.45 -14.99
N VAL A 408 0.88 -5.41 -14.82
CA VAL A 408 0.50 -4.21 -14.09
C VAL A 408 -0.12 -3.19 -15.05
N CYS A 409 -1.21 -2.55 -14.64
CA CYS A 409 -1.75 -1.37 -15.25
C CYS A 409 -1.61 -0.20 -14.27
N TRP A 410 -0.75 0.79 -14.59
CA TRP A 410 -0.75 2.05 -13.88
C TRP A 410 -2.07 2.75 -14.16
N THR A 411 -3.04 2.59 -13.29
CA THR A 411 -4.33 3.26 -13.45
C THR A 411 -4.29 4.72 -13.01
N GLU A 412 -3.24 5.07 -12.21
CA GLU A 412 -2.85 6.45 -11.92
C GLU A 412 -1.34 6.52 -11.70
N LEU A 413 -0.65 7.26 -12.56
CA LEU A 413 0.76 7.60 -12.38
C LEU A 413 0.95 9.09 -12.64
N GLY A 414 1.47 9.83 -11.66
CA GLY A 414 1.64 11.26 -11.78
C GLY A 414 2.70 11.83 -10.85
N TYR A 415 3.20 13.00 -11.20
CA TYR A 415 4.13 13.78 -10.38
C TYR A 415 3.54 15.16 -10.17
N LEU A 416 3.38 15.54 -8.91
CA LEU A 416 2.83 16.84 -8.51
C LEU A 416 3.89 17.93 -8.61
N THR A 417 3.55 19.08 -9.21
CA THR A 417 4.37 20.30 -9.18
C THR A 417 3.49 21.52 -8.92
N PRO A 418 3.90 22.46 -8.05
CA PRO A 418 3.22 23.74 -7.87
C PRO A 418 3.56 24.77 -8.95
N GLU A 419 4.62 24.54 -9.74
CA GLU A 419 5.14 25.51 -10.69
C GLU A 419 4.08 25.88 -11.73
N GLY A 420 3.82 27.20 -11.89
CA GLY A 420 2.82 27.72 -12.81
C GLY A 420 1.36 27.53 -12.38
N ILE A 421 1.10 26.96 -11.20
CA ILE A 421 -0.27 26.78 -10.65
C ILE A 421 -0.45 27.60 -9.37
N GLY A 422 0.51 27.57 -8.48
CA GLY A 422 0.49 28.24 -7.19
C GLY A 422 1.23 27.43 -6.12
N PRO A 423 1.35 27.95 -4.88
CA PRO A 423 2.00 27.23 -3.81
C PRO A 423 1.19 26.00 -3.42
N ILE A 424 1.88 24.95 -2.98
CA ILE A 424 1.20 23.79 -2.36
C ILE A 424 0.54 24.24 -1.06
N LEU A 425 -0.77 24.08 -0.95
CA LEU A 425 -1.56 24.65 0.14
C LEU A 425 -1.64 23.72 1.36
N ALA A 426 -1.89 22.43 1.15
CA ALA A 426 -2.08 21.48 2.22
C ALA A 426 -0.74 20.90 2.76
N PRO A 427 -0.59 20.72 4.07
CA PRO A 427 0.63 20.15 4.66
C PRO A 427 1.00 18.77 4.11
N ASN A 428 0.02 17.93 3.82
CA ASN A 428 0.22 16.58 3.27
C ASN A 428 0.73 16.56 1.81
N PHE A 429 0.76 17.71 1.12
CA PHE A 429 1.31 17.86 -0.24
C PHE A 429 2.61 18.66 -0.29
N GLN A 430 3.10 19.16 0.86
CA GLN A 430 4.32 19.97 0.92
C GLN A 430 5.57 19.26 0.39
N TRP A 431 5.57 17.94 0.37
CA TRP A 431 6.63 17.12 -0.22
C TRP A 431 6.89 17.44 -1.71
N ALA A 432 5.90 17.98 -2.42
CA ALA A 432 6.01 18.32 -3.85
C ALA A 432 6.50 19.76 -4.10
N SER A 433 6.71 20.58 -3.07
CA SER A 433 6.97 22.03 -3.21
C SER A 433 8.19 22.38 -4.06
N ASN A 434 9.16 21.48 -4.18
CA ASN A 434 10.39 21.67 -4.93
C ASN A 434 10.42 20.93 -6.28
N ILE A 435 9.32 20.28 -6.68
CA ILE A 435 9.26 19.61 -7.97
C ILE A 435 8.94 20.65 -9.05
N THR A 436 9.84 20.77 -10.03
CA THR A 436 9.66 21.68 -11.14
C THR A 436 8.80 21.07 -12.25
N LEU A 437 8.21 21.93 -13.09
CA LEU A 437 7.45 21.51 -14.26
C LEU A 437 8.32 20.72 -15.26
N ALA A 438 9.60 21.08 -15.38
CA ALA A 438 10.57 20.33 -16.18
C ALA A 438 10.82 18.93 -15.62
N GLN A 439 10.96 18.78 -14.30
CA GLN A 439 11.09 17.46 -13.66
C GLN A 439 9.83 16.61 -13.85
N GLN A 440 8.63 17.19 -13.66
CA GLN A 440 7.37 16.48 -13.94
C GLN A 440 7.36 15.91 -15.36
N ALA A 441 7.69 16.74 -16.35
CA ALA A 441 7.70 16.35 -17.76
C ALA A 441 8.70 15.22 -18.04
N GLN A 442 9.94 15.36 -17.56
CA GLN A 442 10.99 14.35 -17.71
C GLN A 442 10.64 13.03 -17.00
N TRP A 443 10.13 13.12 -15.78
CA TRP A 443 9.80 11.93 -14.98
C TRP A 443 8.62 11.16 -15.56
N LEU A 444 7.60 11.84 -16.09
CA LEU A 444 6.49 11.17 -16.78
C LEU A 444 6.96 10.43 -18.04
N ALA A 445 7.79 11.07 -18.87
CA ALA A 445 8.35 10.43 -20.06
C ALA A 445 9.25 9.25 -19.70
N ARG A 446 10.09 9.41 -18.66
CA ARG A 446 10.97 8.34 -18.20
C ARG A 446 10.18 7.18 -17.58
N ALA A 447 9.13 7.44 -16.81
CA ALA A 447 8.23 6.41 -16.26
C ALA A 447 7.52 5.64 -17.40
N ALA A 448 7.09 6.32 -18.46
CA ALA A 448 6.51 5.66 -19.64
C ALA A 448 7.54 4.79 -20.36
N GLN A 449 8.77 5.27 -20.53
CA GLN A 449 9.85 4.50 -21.11
C GLN A 449 10.17 3.25 -20.28
N LEU A 450 10.36 3.39 -18.96
CA LEU A 450 10.63 2.27 -18.05
C LEU A 450 9.47 1.28 -18.01
N SER A 451 8.23 1.74 -18.03
CA SER A 451 7.05 0.88 -18.13
C SER A 451 7.10 0.01 -19.39
N LYS A 452 7.39 0.62 -20.55
CA LYS A 452 7.53 -0.07 -21.84
C LYS A 452 8.68 -1.08 -21.84
N GLU A 453 9.84 -0.68 -21.32
CA GLU A 453 11.07 -1.52 -21.30
C GLU A 453 10.96 -2.68 -20.29
N SER A 454 10.18 -2.52 -19.21
CA SER A 454 10.03 -3.53 -18.17
C SER A 454 9.40 -4.84 -18.64
N GLY A 455 8.57 -4.79 -19.69
CA GLY A 455 7.74 -5.91 -20.13
C GLY A 455 6.65 -6.32 -19.11
N LYS A 456 6.54 -5.60 -17.96
CA LYS A 456 5.61 -5.90 -16.88
C LYS A 456 4.33 -5.07 -16.94
N VAL A 457 4.36 -3.94 -17.64
CA VAL A 457 3.28 -2.96 -17.70
C VAL A 457 2.54 -3.06 -19.02
N ARG A 458 1.21 -3.15 -18.94
CA ARG A 458 0.33 -3.18 -20.11
C ARG A 458 -0.20 -1.79 -20.47
N ILE A 459 -0.67 -1.04 -19.48
CA ILE A 459 -1.26 0.28 -19.65
C ILE A 459 -0.66 1.23 -18.62
N MET A 460 -0.39 2.48 -19.03
CA MET A 460 -0.05 3.56 -18.11
C MET A 460 -1.00 4.72 -18.36
N ILE A 461 -1.75 5.11 -17.32
CA ILE A 461 -2.64 6.28 -17.30
C ILE A 461 -1.95 7.39 -16.53
N ILE A 462 -1.67 8.49 -17.20
CA ILE A 462 -1.13 9.69 -16.55
C ILE A 462 -2.22 10.32 -15.68
N TRP A 463 -1.94 10.52 -14.43
CA TRP A 463 -2.72 11.28 -13.49
C TRP A 463 -2.14 12.69 -13.37
N ASN A 464 -2.73 13.77 -13.98
CA ASN A 464 -3.85 13.76 -14.90
C ASN A 464 -3.55 14.61 -16.16
N MET A 465 -4.53 14.78 -17.05
CA MET A 465 -4.31 15.51 -18.29
C MET A 465 -4.56 17.01 -18.16
N ASP A 466 -5.72 17.43 -17.63
CA ASP A 466 -6.20 18.81 -17.74
C ASP A 466 -7.12 19.27 -16.60
N ARG A 467 -7.07 18.65 -15.43
CA ARG A 467 -7.86 19.09 -14.27
C ARG A 467 -7.40 20.47 -13.82
N ARG A 468 -8.34 21.31 -13.39
CA ARG A 468 -8.09 22.70 -13.03
C ARG A 468 -8.23 22.99 -11.53
N GLN A 469 -8.74 22.03 -10.76
CA GLN A 469 -8.91 22.19 -9.32
C GLN A 469 -7.54 22.30 -8.63
N TYR A 470 -7.38 23.33 -7.81
CA TYR A 470 -6.19 23.54 -7.01
C TYR A 470 -6.59 24.27 -5.73
N ASP A 471 -7.01 23.50 -4.75
CA ASP A 471 -7.43 24.00 -3.46
C ASP A 471 -6.61 23.40 -2.30
N HIS A 472 -6.99 23.72 -1.09
CA HIS A 472 -6.27 23.33 0.13
C HIS A 472 -6.08 21.81 0.26
N ASP A 473 -7.07 21.01 -0.15
CA ASP A 473 -7.07 19.57 0.07
C ASP A 473 -6.82 18.77 -1.22
N ASP A 474 -6.89 19.42 -2.38
CA ASP A 474 -6.85 18.73 -3.67
C ASP A 474 -6.11 19.55 -4.75
N PRO A 475 -4.79 19.40 -4.88
CA PRO A 475 -3.98 20.14 -5.86
C PRO A 475 -3.97 19.47 -7.25
N GLN A 476 -5.12 19.03 -7.77
CA GLN A 476 -5.23 18.27 -9.03
C GLN A 476 -4.59 18.95 -10.24
N ALA A 477 -4.73 20.28 -10.35
CA ALA A 477 -4.10 21.03 -11.43
C ALA A 477 -2.57 20.94 -11.45
N GLY A 478 -1.95 20.66 -10.28
CA GLY A 478 -0.51 20.47 -10.16
C GLY A 478 0.00 19.18 -10.82
N TYR A 479 -0.88 18.19 -11.01
CA TYR A 479 -0.57 16.97 -11.76
C TYR A 479 -0.82 17.12 -13.26
N SER A 480 -1.61 18.11 -13.69
CA SER A 480 -2.04 18.24 -15.08
C SER A 480 -0.88 18.53 -16.02
N ILE A 481 -0.79 17.76 -17.11
CA ILE A 481 0.26 17.99 -18.13
C ILE A 481 -0.11 19.08 -19.12
N PHE A 482 -1.41 19.30 -19.40
CA PHE A 482 -1.90 20.47 -20.12
C PHE A 482 -2.13 21.62 -19.14
N ARG A 483 -1.29 22.61 -19.20
CA ARG A 483 -1.27 23.73 -18.25
C ARG A 483 -2.36 24.76 -18.55
N PRO A 484 -2.71 25.64 -17.58
CA PRO A 484 -3.70 26.69 -17.79
C PRO A 484 -3.39 27.67 -18.93
N ASP A 485 -2.09 27.89 -19.20
CA ASP A 485 -1.60 28.74 -20.30
C ASP A 485 -1.61 28.02 -21.67
N GLY A 486 -2.08 26.79 -21.75
CA GLY A 486 -2.11 25.98 -22.96
C GLY A 486 -0.82 25.24 -23.25
N SER A 487 0.24 25.41 -22.46
CA SER A 487 1.50 24.68 -22.62
C SER A 487 1.41 23.23 -22.19
N CYS A 488 2.30 22.38 -22.74
CA CYS A 488 2.46 20.99 -22.33
C CYS A 488 3.92 20.56 -22.45
N PRO A 489 4.77 20.84 -21.47
CA PRO A 489 6.19 20.44 -21.50
C PRO A 489 6.42 18.94 -21.58
N ALA A 490 5.49 18.12 -21.07
CA ALA A 490 5.58 16.65 -21.16
C ALA A 490 5.25 16.11 -22.56
N CYS A 491 4.44 16.81 -23.36
CA CYS A 491 3.93 16.30 -24.63
C CYS A 491 5.02 15.90 -25.63
N PRO A 492 6.05 16.72 -25.94
CA PRO A 492 7.09 16.33 -26.87
C PRO A 492 7.91 15.11 -26.36
N LEU A 493 8.19 15.04 -25.06
CA LEU A 493 8.95 13.95 -24.48
C LEU A 493 8.16 12.62 -24.51
N LEU A 494 6.88 12.65 -24.15
CA LEU A 494 5.99 11.49 -24.23
C LEU A 494 5.80 11.02 -25.67
N ARG A 495 5.69 11.96 -26.64
CA ARG A 495 5.60 11.63 -28.08
C ARG A 495 6.84 10.87 -28.53
N GLN A 496 8.03 11.31 -28.12
CA GLN A 496 9.28 10.63 -28.42
C GLN A 496 9.28 9.19 -27.91
N VAL A 497 8.82 8.94 -26.68
CA VAL A 497 8.73 7.59 -26.10
C VAL A 497 7.76 6.70 -26.87
N MET A 498 6.61 7.26 -27.28
CA MET A 498 5.53 6.46 -27.89
C MET A 498 5.72 6.23 -29.37
N ARG A 499 6.23 7.20 -30.13
CA ARG A 499 6.35 7.14 -31.59
C ARG A 499 7.76 6.92 -32.12
N GLY A 500 8.77 7.05 -31.25
CA GLY A 500 10.16 7.14 -31.66
C GLY A 500 10.50 8.55 -32.19
N SER A 501 11.76 8.82 -32.35
CA SER A 501 12.26 10.07 -32.99
C SER A 501 12.07 10.03 -34.49
#